data_1f31c702f9a299f21280aa844bf404a8
#
_entry.id   1f31c702f9a299f21280aa844bf404a8
#
_cell.length_a   1.000
_cell.length_b   1.000
_cell.length_c   1.000
_cell.angle_alpha   90.00
_cell.angle_beta   90.00
_cell.angle_gamma   90.00
#
_symmetry.space_group_name_H-M   'P 1'
#
loop_
_entity.id
_entity.type
_entity.pdbx_description
1 polymer ?
#
loop_
_entity_poly.entity_id
_entity_poly.type
_entity_poly.pdbx_seq_one_letter_code
_entity_poly.pdbx_strand_id
1 'polypeptide(L)'
;MHNMFMNRLSTEKREQIVRAMVEGNSVRSITRMTGVCQEAILKLLRDLGAACAAHHDTAVRNVPTRRVQCDEIWSFCYAKDKNASKEKKAEGAGSVWTWMALDADSKLIVSYLCGGRDASWGMSFMEDLASRVASRVQITTDGHNVYAEAVEGAFGIDVDYAMLIKLYGSPAVSDTRYSPGEVIGTEIKIKAGNPDPRHISTSYVERQNLTMRMSMRRFTRLTNAFSKKLENHIHAISLYVVYYNFCRVHQTLRVTPAMEAGLADHIWEIEELLALMETASRKAA
;
A
#
# COMPACT_ATOMS: atom_id res chain seq x y z
N MET A 1 22.79 -0.49 39.37
CA MET A 1 21.90 0.01 38.27
C MET A 1 22.39 -0.62 36.96
N HIS A 2 21.77 -1.69 36.49
CA HIS A 2 22.11 -2.32 35.21
C HIS A 2 21.68 -1.39 34.10
N ASN A 3 22.62 -1.06 33.23
CA ASN A 3 22.46 -0.11 32.13
C ASN A 3 21.41 -0.63 31.11
N MET A 4 20.18 -0.17 31.23
CA MET A 4 19.03 -0.55 30.37
C MET A 4 19.15 -0.08 28.89
N PHE A 5 20.30 0.58 28.57
CA PHE A 5 20.58 1.14 27.24
C PHE A 5 21.48 0.29 26.35
N MET A 6 22.00 -0.86 26.82
CA MET A 6 23.04 -1.62 26.13
C MET A 6 22.59 -2.47 24.90
N ASN A 7 21.30 -2.52 24.54
CA ASN A 7 20.80 -3.34 23.42
C ASN A 7 19.99 -2.57 22.35
N ARG A 8 20.07 -1.24 22.31
CA ARG A 8 19.38 -0.45 21.27
C ARG A 8 20.33 -0.23 20.10
N LEU A 9 19.86 -0.51 18.87
CA LEU A 9 20.60 -0.19 17.65
C LEU A 9 20.90 1.32 17.59
N SER A 10 22.12 1.70 17.16
CA SER A 10 22.46 3.11 16.92
C SER A 10 21.57 3.70 15.83
N THR A 11 21.46 5.02 15.77
CA THR A 11 20.67 5.72 14.76
C THR A 11 21.16 5.39 13.36
N GLU A 12 22.46 5.45 13.12
CA GLU A 12 23.09 5.12 11.84
C GLU A 12 22.78 3.68 11.41
N LYS A 13 22.77 2.75 12.35
CA LYS A 13 22.45 1.35 12.06
C LYS A 13 20.98 1.17 11.73
N ARG A 14 20.08 1.89 12.39
CA ARG A 14 18.64 1.90 12.06
C ARG A 14 18.39 2.49 10.69
N GLU A 15 19.03 3.61 10.35
CA GLU A 15 18.95 4.21 9.01
C GLU A 15 19.40 3.25 7.91
N GLN A 16 20.57 2.62 8.07
CA GLN A 16 21.07 1.62 7.12
C GLN A 16 20.04 0.49 6.87
N ILE A 17 19.42 0.01 7.95
CA ILE A 17 18.40 -1.04 7.87
C ILE A 17 17.16 -0.53 7.13
N VAL A 18 16.66 0.67 7.47
CA VAL A 18 15.45 1.24 6.85
C VAL A 18 15.69 1.54 5.38
N ARG A 19 16.83 2.17 5.01
CA ARG A 19 17.23 2.38 3.62
C ARG A 19 17.22 1.07 2.83
N ALA A 20 17.83 0.03 3.40
CA ALA A 20 17.83 -1.29 2.76
C ALA A 20 16.43 -1.93 2.64
N MET A 21 15.53 -1.69 3.61
CA MET A 21 14.14 -2.18 3.55
C MET A 21 13.34 -1.53 2.42
N VAL A 22 13.41 -0.20 2.29
CA VAL A 22 12.65 0.56 1.29
C VAL A 22 13.18 0.38 -0.12
N GLU A 23 14.43 -0.06 -0.26
CA GLU A 23 15.06 -0.48 -1.52
C GLU A 23 14.79 -1.97 -1.85
N GLY A 24 13.84 -2.61 -1.18
CA GLY A 24 13.38 -3.95 -1.51
C GLY A 24 14.30 -5.09 -1.10
N ASN A 25 15.26 -4.85 -0.21
CA ASN A 25 16.14 -5.90 0.28
C ASN A 25 15.41 -6.87 1.21
N SER A 26 15.76 -8.17 1.12
CA SER A 26 15.22 -9.16 2.05
C SER A 26 15.82 -9.00 3.45
N VAL A 27 15.07 -9.36 4.50
CA VAL A 27 15.57 -9.35 5.89
C VAL A 27 16.90 -10.12 6.01
N ARG A 28 17.03 -11.27 5.34
CA ARG A 28 18.29 -12.05 5.32
C ARG A 28 19.43 -11.30 4.63
N SER A 29 19.13 -10.55 3.57
CA SER A 29 20.13 -9.71 2.88
C SER A 29 20.58 -8.59 3.80
N ILE A 30 19.64 -7.93 4.48
CA ILE A 30 19.92 -6.85 5.43
C ILE A 30 20.78 -7.36 6.58
N THR A 31 20.49 -8.56 7.13
CA THR A 31 21.35 -9.20 8.13
C THR A 31 22.79 -9.36 7.65
N ARG A 32 23.00 -9.83 6.42
CA ARG A 32 24.37 -10.00 5.86
C ARG A 32 25.08 -8.66 5.64
N MET A 33 24.37 -7.64 5.23
CA MET A 33 24.95 -6.31 4.97
C MET A 33 25.27 -5.54 6.24
N THR A 34 24.43 -5.69 7.28
CA THR A 34 24.52 -4.85 8.49
C THR A 34 25.11 -5.57 9.71
N GLY A 35 25.17 -6.92 9.67
CA GLY A 35 25.54 -7.75 10.82
C GLY A 35 24.44 -7.84 11.89
N VAL A 36 23.28 -7.21 11.69
CA VAL A 36 22.18 -7.19 12.68
C VAL A 36 21.32 -8.44 12.51
N CYS A 37 20.93 -9.07 13.63
CA CYS A 37 20.10 -10.29 13.61
C CYS A 37 18.68 -10.00 13.06
N GLN A 38 18.04 -11.04 12.51
CA GLN A 38 16.73 -10.91 11.87
C GLN A 38 15.65 -10.41 12.86
N GLU A 39 15.70 -10.84 14.10
CA GLU A 39 14.75 -10.44 15.15
C GLU A 39 14.78 -8.94 15.42
N ALA A 40 15.98 -8.34 15.52
CA ALA A 40 16.14 -6.90 15.71
C ALA A 40 15.66 -6.11 14.49
N ILE A 41 15.94 -6.60 13.27
CA ILE A 41 15.44 -6.02 12.02
C ILE A 41 13.91 -6.06 11.97
N LEU A 42 13.30 -7.21 12.30
CA LEU A 42 11.85 -7.37 12.32
C LEU A 42 11.19 -6.57 13.44
N LYS A 43 11.86 -6.42 14.59
CA LYS A 43 11.38 -5.53 15.66
C LYS A 43 11.35 -4.09 15.17
N LEU A 44 12.45 -3.60 14.58
CA LEU A 44 12.49 -2.25 13.99
C LEU A 44 11.40 -2.04 12.95
N LEU A 45 11.16 -3.03 12.08
CA LEU A 45 10.09 -2.98 11.10
C LEU A 45 8.71 -2.83 11.73
N ARG A 46 8.41 -3.58 12.79
CA ARG A 46 7.11 -3.47 13.49
C ARG A 46 6.95 -2.12 14.16
N ASP A 47 7.97 -1.69 14.91
CA ASP A 47 7.92 -0.43 15.64
C ASP A 47 7.75 0.77 14.68
N LEU A 48 8.56 0.80 13.61
CA LEU A 48 8.48 1.86 12.60
C LEU A 48 7.22 1.76 11.75
N GLY A 49 6.82 0.56 11.35
CA GLY A 49 5.60 0.35 10.55
C GLY A 49 4.33 0.77 11.29
N ALA A 50 4.26 0.53 12.61
CA ALA A 50 3.16 1.03 13.43
C ALA A 50 3.15 2.56 13.51
N ALA A 51 4.33 3.18 13.71
CA ALA A 51 4.46 4.63 13.72
C ALA A 51 4.10 5.26 12.35
N CYS A 52 4.50 4.63 11.24
CA CYS A 52 4.13 5.03 9.89
C CYS A 52 2.61 4.94 9.67
N ALA A 53 1.95 3.86 10.11
CA ALA A 53 0.50 3.72 10.01
C ALA A 53 -0.23 4.84 10.75
N ALA A 54 0.17 5.12 12.00
CA ALA A 54 -0.39 6.19 12.80
C ALA A 54 -0.15 7.59 12.19
N HIS A 55 1.05 7.81 11.61
CA HIS A 55 1.35 9.06 10.90
C HIS A 55 0.47 9.21 9.66
N HIS A 56 0.37 8.20 8.82
CA HIS A 56 -0.47 8.22 7.62
C HIS A 56 -1.93 8.51 7.99
N ASP A 57 -2.43 7.89 9.05
CA ASP A 57 -3.80 8.09 9.51
C ASP A 57 -4.08 9.54 9.96
N THR A 58 -3.10 10.23 10.50
CA THR A 58 -3.25 11.62 10.95
C THR A 58 -2.87 12.67 9.89
N ALA A 59 -1.86 12.41 9.08
CA ALA A 59 -1.32 13.37 8.12
C ALA A 59 -2.07 13.36 6.78
N VAL A 60 -2.58 12.20 6.35
CA VAL A 60 -3.32 12.08 5.08
C VAL A 60 -4.81 12.22 5.36
N ARG A 61 -5.25 13.47 5.58
CA ARG A 61 -6.63 13.86 5.86
C ARG A 61 -6.97 15.15 5.10
N ASN A 62 -8.25 15.33 4.80
CA ASN A 62 -8.75 16.48 4.04
C ASN A 62 -7.98 16.71 2.73
N VAL A 63 -7.65 15.61 2.04
CA VAL A 63 -6.88 15.65 0.80
C VAL A 63 -7.70 16.32 -0.29
N PRO A 64 -7.21 17.39 -0.94
CA PRO A 64 -7.94 18.11 -1.98
C PRO A 64 -7.86 17.40 -3.34
N THR A 65 -8.08 16.08 -3.33
CA THR A 65 -8.04 15.25 -4.54
C THR A 65 -9.33 15.38 -5.34
N ARG A 66 -9.19 15.40 -6.65
CA ARG A 66 -10.32 15.44 -7.58
C ARG A 66 -10.59 14.07 -8.22
N ARG A 67 -9.58 13.22 -8.32
CA ARG A 67 -9.61 11.98 -9.08
C ARG A 67 -8.84 10.89 -8.36
N VAL A 68 -9.52 9.86 -7.96
CA VAL A 68 -8.92 8.71 -7.29
C VAL A 68 -9.08 7.46 -8.15
N GLN A 69 -8.02 6.67 -8.25
CA GLN A 69 -8.02 5.35 -8.86
C GLN A 69 -7.83 4.30 -7.77
N CYS A 70 -8.66 3.24 -7.78
CA CYS A 70 -8.56 2.16 -6.81
C CYS A 70 -8.33 0.81 -7.50
N ASP A 71 -7.50 -0.02 -6.88
CA ASP A 71 -7.20 -1.39 -7.33
C ASP A 71 -6.67 -2.22 -6.15
N GLU A 72 -6.62 -3.55 -6.27
CA GLU A 72 -6.04 -4.43 -5.27
C GLU A 72 -4.81 -5.17 -5.80
N ILE A 73 -3.82 -5.31 -4.93
CA ILE A 73 -2.64 -6.13 -5.20
C ILE A 73 -2.63 -7.39 -4.33
N TRP A 74 -2.60 -8.55 -4.99
CA TRP A 74 -2.52 -9.83 -4.31
C TRP A 74 -1.13 -10.17 -3.80
N SER A 75 -1.08 -10.73 -2.61
CA SER A 75 0.07 -11.38 -1.99
C SER A 75 -0.37 -12.58 -1.17
N PHE A 76 0.54 -13.19 -0.41
CA PHE A 76 0.19 -14.21 0.58
C PHE A 76 1.17 -14.19 1.75
N CYS A 77 0.69 -14.63 2.90
CA CYS A 77 1.48 -14.82 4.10
C CYS A 77 1.60 -16.29 4.45
N TYR A 78 2.78 -16.73 4.89
CA TYR A 78 3.14 -18.08 5.32
C TYR A 78 3.04 -19.11 4.20
N ALA A 79 1.85 -19.37 3.65
CA ALA A 79 1.58 -20.30 2.57
C ALA A 79 0.39 -19.80 1.74
N LYS A 80 0.29 -20.26 0.48
CA LYS A 80 -0.92 -20.04 -0.34
C LYS A 80 -2.10 -20.81 0.25
N ASP A 81 -3.32 -20.32 0.04
CA ASP A 81 -4.56 -20.88 0.63
C ASP A 81 -4.68 -22.40 0.55
N LYS A 82 -4.31 -22.99 -0.61
CA LYS A 82 -4.36 -24.44 -0.82
C LYS A 82 -3.40 -25.24 0.06
N ASN A 83 -2.37 -24.60 0.61
CA ASN A 83 -1.30 -25.21 1.39
C ASN A 83 -1.32 -24.77 2.87
N ALA A 84 -2.21 -23.85 3.25
CA ALA A 84 -2.33 -23.37 4.62
C ALA A 84 -3.33 -24.24 5.39
N SER A 85 -2.92 -24.77 6.56
CA SER A 85 -3.83 -25.47 7.47
C SER A 85 -4.87 -24.52 8.09
N LYS A 86 -5.96 -25.06 8.65
CA LYS A 86 -7.02 -24.24 9.29
C LYS A 86 -6.46 -23.40 10.44
N GLU A 87 -5.59 -23.97 11.26
CA GLU A 87 -4.94 -23.31 12.40
C GLU A 87 -4.08 -22.14 11.89
N LYS A 88 -3.28 -22.37 10.82
CA LYS A 88 -2.45 -21.32 10.24
C LYS A 88 -3.26 -20.23 9.54
N LYS A 89 -4.40 -20.55 8.96
CA LYS A 89 -5.33 -19.54 8.42
C LYS A 89 -5.89 -18.62 9.52
N ALA A 90 -6.22 -19.19 10.69
CA ALA A 90 -6.64 -18.39 11.85
C ALA A 90 -5.52 -17.44 12.36
N GLU A 91 -4.24 -17.77 12.11
CA GLU A 91 -3.08 -16.91 12.39
C GLU A 91 -2.75 -15.92 11.23
N GLY A 92 -3.59 -15.83 10.20
CA GLY A 92 -3.41 -14.93 9.07
C GLY A 92 -2.57 -15.50 7.91
N ALA A 93 -2.42 -16.83 7.82
CA ALA A 93 -1.83 -17.47 6.64
C ALA A 93 -2.84 -17.56 5.49
N GLY A 94 -2.35 -17.45 4.27
CA GLY A 94 -3.18 -17.50 3.07
C GLY A 94 -3.03 -16.25 2.22
N SER A 95 -3.99 -16.04 1.32
CA SER A 95 -4.06 -14.86 0.47
C SER A 95 -4.29 -13.60 1.30
N VAL A 96 -3.56 -12.55 0.96
CA VAL A 96 -3.69 -11.21 1.53
C VAL A 96 -3.79 -10.24 0.37
N TRP A 97 -4.83 -9.44 0.36
CA TRP A 97 -5.04 -8.38 -0.61
C TRP A 97 -4.71 -7.04 0.02
N THR A 98 -4.01 -6.21 -0.71
CA THR A 98 -3.78 -4.82 -0.35
C THR A 98 -4.60 -3.95 -1.27
N TRP A 99 -5.65 -3.37 -0.74
CA TRP A 99 -6.47 -2.36 -1.38
C TRP A 99 -5.70 -1.05 -1.39
N MET A 100 -5.77 -0.31 -2.47
CA MET A 100 -5.02 0.94 -2.63
C MET A 100 -5.84 1.98 -3.37
N ALA A 101 -5.90 3.19 -2.83
CA ALA A 101 -6.48 4.36 -3.46
C ALA A 101 -5.36 5.37 -3.75
N LEU A 102 -5.21 5.73 -5.02
CA LEU A 102 -4.19 6.65 -5.51
C LEU A 102 -4.84 7.91 -6.07
N ASP A 103 -4.43 9.07 -5.61
CA ASP A 103 -4.75 10.33 -6.27
C ASP A 103 -4.09 10.39 -7.64
N ALA A 104 -4.88 10.54 -8.68
CA ALA A 104 -4.40 10.52 -10.06
C ALA A 104 -3.52 11.72 -10.41
N ASP A 105 -3.63 12.84 -9.70
CA ASP A 105 -2.87 14.06 -9.94
C ASP A 105 -1.55 14.05 -9.17
N SER A 106 -1.60 14.06 -7.86
CA SER A 106 -0.41 14.09 -6.99
C SER A 106 0.31 12.75 -6.87
N LYS A 107 -0.28 11.65 -7.32
CA LYS A 107 0.22 10.27 -7.13
C LYS A 107 0.29 9.84 -5.65
N LEU A 108 -0.34 10.59 -4.77
CA LEU A 108 -0.42 10.26 -3.34
C LEU A 108 -1.21 8.97 -3.13
N ILE A 109 -0.68 8.05 -2.34
CA ILE A 109 -1.47 6.95 -1.78
C ILE A 109 -2.32 7.55 -0.68
N VAL A 110 -3.62 7.75 -0.95
CA VAL A 110 -4.58 8.39 -0.05
C VAL A 110 -5.06 7.41 1.01
N SER A 111 -5.39 6.18 0.61
CA SER A 111 -5.85 5.12 1.49
C SER A 111 -5.24 3.79 1.08
N TYR A 112 -5.01 2.92 2.06
CA TYR A 112 -4.64 1.52 1.84
C TYR A 112 -5.19 0.64 2.96
N LEU A 113 -5.56 -0.60 2.61
CA LEU A 113 -6.06 -1.58 3.57
C LEU A 113 -5.54 -2.98 3.22
N CYS A 114 -5.09 -3.75 4.22
CA CYS A 114 -4.58 -5.11 4.02
C CYS A 114 -5.54 -6.11 4.65
N GLY A 115 -6.07 -7.04 3.85
CA GLY A 115 -7.01 -8.05 4.36
C GLY A 115 -7.54 -8.99 3.31
N GLY A 116 -8.81 -9.35 3.43
CA GLY A 116 -9.54 -10.16 2.45
C GLY A 116 -9.94 -9.38 1.20
N ARG A 117 -10.73 -10.02 0.34
CA ARG A 117 -11.23 -9.42 -0.91
C ARG A 117 -12.76 -9.48 -1.00
N ASP A 118 -13.42 -9.61 0.12
CA ASP A 118 -14.88 -9.64 0.20
C ASP A 118 -15.49 -8.25 0.42
N ALA A 119 -16.83 -8.20 0.46
CA ALA A 119 -17.59 -6.96 0.58
C ALA A 119 -17.28 -6.18 1.86
N SER A 120 -17.00 -6.86 2.98
CA SER A 120 -16.71 -6.18 4.24
C SER A 120 -15.39 -5.41 4.19
N TRP A 121 -14.36 -5.97 3.54
CA TRP A 121 -13.09 -5.29 3.31
C TRP A 121 -13.22 -4.14 2.32
N GLY A 122 -14.01 -4.33 1.25
CA GLY A 122 -14.30 -3.26 0.29
C GLY A 122 -15.01 -2.08 0.94
N MET A 123 -16.00 -2.34 1.81
CA MET A 123 -16.72 -1.30 2.54
C MET A 123 -15.77 -0.53 3.47
N SER A 124 -15.02 -1.24 4.32
CA SER A 124 -14.06 -0.61 5.24
C SER A 124 -13.01 0.23 4.50
N PHE A 125 -12.56 -0.23 3.32
CA PHE A 125 -11.60 0.51 2.51
C PHE A 125 -12.22 1.81 1.94
N MET A 126 -13.46 1.76 1.44
CA MET A 126 -14.14 2.94 0.91
C MET A 126 -14.55 3.93 1.99
N GLU A 127 -14.96 3.46 3.17
CA GLU A 127 -15.21 4.31 4.35
C GLU A 127 -13.94 5.05 4.79
N ASP A 128 -12.79 4.36 4.84
CA ASP A 128 -11.51 4.99 5.13
C ASP A 128 -11.16 6.05 4.07
N LEU A 129 -11.30 5.73 2.78
CA LEU A 129 -11.06 6.67 1.69
C LEU A 129 -11.98 7.90 1.79
N ALA A 130 -13.28 7.71 2.01
CA ALA A 130 -14.24 8.80 2.14
C ALA A 130 -13.89 9.74 3.30
N SER A 131 -13.38 9.18 4.42
CA SER A 131 -12.95 9.97 5.58
C SER A 131 -11.69 10.83 5.34
N ARG A 132 -10.97 10.59 4.23
CA ARG A 132 -9.70 11.25 3.91
C ARG A 132 -9.81 12.33 2.85
N VAL A 133 -10.81 12.29 1.98
CA VAL A 133 -10.98 13.28 0.90
C VAL A 133 -11.73 14.51 1.40
N ALA A 134 -11.35 15.68 0.87
CA ALA A 134 -11.89 16.96 1.34
C ALA A 134 -13.24 17.34 0.69
N SER A 135 -13.56 16.77 -0.47
CA SER A 135 -14.72 17.16 -1.28
C SER A 135 -15.13 16.04 -2.23
N ARG A 136 -16.20 16.29 -2.99
CA ARG A 136 -16.65 15.41 -4.07
C ARG A 136 -15.48 15.00 -4.98
N VAL A 137 -15.38 13.72 -5.29
CA VAL A 137 -14.26 13.13 -6.03
C VAL A 137 -14.77 12.24 -7.15
N GLN A 138 -14.03 12.18 -8.26
CA GLN A 138 -14.24 11.15 -9.28
C GLN A 138 -13.42 9.90 -8.91
N ILE A 139 -14.09 8.77 -8.73
CA ILE A 139 -13.47 7.47 -8.46
C ILE A 139 -13.52 6.59 -9.72
N THR A 140 -12.40 5.95 -10.02
CA THR A 140 -12.35 4.90 -11.05
C THR A 140 -11.78 3.63 -10.44
N THR A 141 -12.48 2.52 -10.60
CA THR A 141 -12.04 1.18 -10.19
C THR A 141 -11.98 0.23 -11.39
N ASP A 142 -11.42 -0.96 -11.19
CA ASP A 142 -11.60 -2.07 -12.12
C ASP A 142 -13.03 -2.64 -12.06
N GLY A 143 -13.25 -3.77 -12.73
CA GLY A 143 -14.55 -4.46 -12.79
C GLY A 143 -14.91 -5.29 -11.54
N HIS A 144 -14.22 -5.16 -10.42
CA HIS A 144 -14.54 -5.94 -9.22
C HIS A 144 -15.86 -5.48 -8.60
N ASN A 145 -16.86 -6.38 -8.55
CA ASN A 145 -18.24 -6.05 -8.15
C ASN A 145 -18.38 -5.45 -6.75
N VAL A 146 -17.46 -5.79 -5.83
CA VAL A 146 -17.46 -5.29 -4.45
C VAL A 146 -17.41 -3.76 -4.38
N TYR A 147 -16.74 -3.12 -5.34
CA TYR A 147 -16.63 -1.66 -5.36
C TYR A 147 -17.97 -0.94 -5.53
N ALA A 148 -18.91 -1.52 -6.27
CA ALA A 148 -20.16 -0.83 -6.57
C ALA A 148 -20.95 -0.49 -5.30
N GLU A 149 -21.16 -1.49 -4.43
CA GLU A 149 -21.85 -1.32 -3.15
C GLU A 149 -21.01 -0.54 -2.13
N ALA A 150 -19.70 -0.76 -2.11
CA ALA A 150 -18.80 -0.09 -1.18
C ALA A 150 -18.69 1.43 -1.45
N VAL A 151 -18.60 1.84 -2.72
CA VAL A 151 -18.58 3.27 -3.09
C VAL A 151 -19.93 3.93 -2.78
N GLU A 152 -21.05 3.29 -3.13
CA GLU A 152 -22.38 3.81 -2.82
C GLU A 152 -22.59 3.98 -1.31
N GLY A 153 -22.19 2.98 -0.51
CA GLY A 153 -22.33 3.01 0.95
C GLY A 153 -21.48 4.08 1.62
N ALA A 154 -20.24 4.30 1.14
CA ALA A 154 -19.30 5.23 1.77
C ALA A 154 -19.45 6.69 1.32
N PHE A 155 -19.82 6.93 0.06
CA PHE A 155 -19.87 8.26 -0.55
C PHE A 155 -21.30 8.74 -0.85
N GLY A 156 -22.27 7.85 -0.95
CA GLY A 156 -23.65 8.20 -1.31
C GLY A 156 -23.72 8.94 -2.65
N ILE A 157 -24.28 10.13 -2.64
CA ILE A 157 -24.44 10.98 -3.83
C ILE A 157 -23.22 11.89 -4.12
N ASP A 158 -22.24 11.96 -3.19
CA ASP A 158 -21.12 12.89 -3.27
C ASP A 158 -19.92 12.31 -4.02
N VAL A 159 -20.18 11.52 -5.07
CA VAL A 159 -19.15 10.90 -5.88
C VAL A 159 -19.55 10.88 -7.37
N ASP A 160 -18.54 10.96 -8.24
CA ASP A 160 -18.64 10.62 -9.65
C ASP A 160 -17.91 9.29 -9.87
N TYR A 161 -18.64 8.20 -10.10
CA TYR A 161 -18.06 6.87 -10.08
C TYR A 161 -18.22 6.12 -11.39
N ALA A 162 -17.12 5.60 -11.90
CA ALA A 162 -17.08 4.72 -13.07
C ALA A 162 -16.19 3.49 -12.81
N MET A 163 -16.61 2.37 -13.39
CA MET A 163 -15.82 1.14 -13.48
C MET A 163 -15.21 1.05 -14.88
N LEU A 164 -13.92 0.74 -14.98
CA LEU A 164 -13.20 0.46 -16.20
C LEU A 164 -12.88 -1.04 -16.28
N ILE A 165 -13.67 -1.78 -17.04
CA ILE A 165 -13.55 -3.23 -17.18
C ILE A 165 -12.66 -3.52 -18.39
N LYS A 166 -11.53 -4.21 -18.16
CA LYS A 166 -10.66 -4.69 -19.23
C LYS A 166 -11.15 -6.02 -19.77
N LEU A 167 -11.30 -6.10 -21.06
CA LEU A 167 -11.67 -7.32 -21.79
C LEU A 167 -10.37 -7.99 -22.26
N TYR A 168 -10.19 -9.26 -21.89
CA TYR A 168 -9.00 -10.02 -22.24
C TYR A 168 -9.31 -11.03 -23.32
N GLY A 169 -8.46 -11.12 -24.33
CA GLY A 169 -8.51 -12.16 -25.36
C GLY A 169 -8.13 -13.52 -24.78
N SER A 170 -8.45 -14.58 -25.53
CA SER A 170 -8.00 -15.94 -25.18
C SER A 170 -6.48 -15.98 -25.20
N PRO A 171 -5.80 -16.42 -24.11
CA PRO A 171 -4.34 -16.50 -24.11
C PRO A 171 -3.87 -17.54 -25.12
N ALA A 172 -2.76 -17.27 -25.82
CA ALA A 172 -2.09 -18.28 -26.63
C ALA A 172 -1.71 -19.48 -25.75
N VAL A 173 -1.90 -20.68 -26.25
CA VAL A 173 -1.89 -21.95 -25.48
C VAL A 173 -0.57 -22.24 -24.72
N SER A 174 0.53 -21.54 -25.05
CA SER A 174 1.85 -21.76 -24.44
C SER A 174 2.17 -20.92 -23.20
N ASP A 175 1.44 -19.82 -22.91
CA ASP A 175 1.88 -18.80 -21.93
C ASP A 175 0.87 -18.49 -20.81
N THR A 176 -0.17 -19.30 -20.65
CA THR A 176 -1.27 -19.07 -19.70
C THR A 176 -0.88 -18.95 -18.23
N ARG A 177 0.34 -19.36 -17.88
CA ARG A 177 0.74 -19.46 -16.46
C ARG A 177 1.27 -18.16 -15.86
N TYR A 178 1.81 -17.26 -16.66
CA TYR A 178 2.57 -16.10 -16.19
C TYR A 178 2.26 -14.77 -16.87
N SER A 179 1.61 -14.80 -18.02
CA SER A 179 1.19 -13.60 -18.74
C SER A 179 -0.33 -13.47 -18.69
N PRO A 180 -0.89 -12.31 -18.28
CA PRO A 180 -2.30 -12.05 -18.50
C PRO A 180 -2.58 -12.09 -20.00
N GLY A 181 -3.82 -12.43 -20.40
CA GLY A 181 -4.26 -12.33 -21.78
C GLY A 181 -4.06 -10.91 -22.30
N GLU A 182 -3.92 -10.76 -23.62
CA GLU A 182 -3.86 -9.43 -24.24
C GLU A 182 -5.18 -8.69 -24.00
N VAL A 183 -5.09 -7.39 -23.65
CA VAL A 183 -6.28 -6.54 -23.52
C VAL A 183 -6.79 -6.24 -24.92
N ILE A 184 -7.95 -6.81 -25.28
CA ILE A 184 -8.60 -6.64 -26.59
C ILE A 184 -9.62 -5.52 -26.62
N GLY A 185 -9.98 -4.96 -25.46
CA GLY A 185 -10.93 -3.86 -25.34
C GLY A 185 -11.16 -3.44 -23.90
N THR A 186 -11.93 -2.37 -23.75
CA THR A 186 -12.38 -1.88 -22.45
C THR A 186 -13.86 -1.56 -22.48
N GLU A 187 -14.56 -1.77 -21.37
CA GLU A 187 -15.94 -1.37 -21.17
C GLU A 187 -15.98 -0.40 -19.99
N ILE A 188 -16.64 0.75 -20.18
CA ILE A 188 -16.86 1.74 -19.12
C ILE A 188 -18.29 1.61 -18.62
N LYS A 189 -18.48 1.47 -17.31
CA LYS A 189 -19.78 1.48 -16.64
C LYS A 189 -19.84 2.65 -15.66
N ILE A 190 -20.60 3.68 -16.00
CA ILE A 190 -20.92 4.77 -15.06
C ILE A 190 -21.89 4.21 -14.01
N LYS A 191 -21.55 4.38 -12.73
CA LYS A 191 -22.30 3.86 -11.59
C LYS A 191 -22.98 4.97 -10.78
N ALA A 192 -22.33 6.13 -10.65
CA ALA A 192 -22.88 7.27 -9.94
C ALA A 192 -22.37 8.59 -10.52
N GLY A 193 -23.18 9.65 -10.38
CA GLY A 193 -22.82 11.01 -10.77
C GLY A 193 -22.57 11.19 -12.27
N ASN A 194 -21.64 12.09 -12.59
CA ASN A 194 -21.25 12.43 -13.96
C ASN A 194 -19.73 12.46 -14.13
N PRO A 195 -19.05 11.32 -14.09
CA PRO A 195 -17.60 11.25 -14.23
C PRO A 195 -17.13 11.77 -15.60
N ASP A 196 -16.05 12.57 -15.63
CA ASP A 196 -15.43 13.04 -16.87
C ASP A 196 -14.81 11.84 -17.61
N PRO A 197 -15.29 11.49 -18.82
CA PRO A 197 -14.83 10.32 -19.56
C PRO A 197 -13.31 10.34 -19.87
N ARG A 198 -12.72 11.53 -20.01
CA ARG A 198 -11.27 11.71 -20.28
C ARG A 198 -10.39 11.24 -19.14
N HIS A 199 -10.97 11.12 -17.94
CA HIS A 199 -10.28 10.80 -16.70
C HIS A 199 -10.66 9.42 -16.13
N ILE A 200 -11.48 8.64 -16.84
CA ILE A 200 -11.79 7.26 -16.45
C ILE A 200 -10.61 6.36 -16.82
N SER A 201 -9.78 6.03 -15.86
CA SER A 201 -8.57 5.23 -16.04
C SER A 201 -8.15 4.58 -14.71
N THR A 202 -7.51 3.41 -14.79
CA THR A 202 -6.85 2.70 -13.68
C THR A 202 -5.33 2.65 -13.85
N SER A 203 -4.79 3.32 -14.86
CA SER A 203 -3.38 3.18 -15.26
C SER A 203 -2.38 3.62 -14.18
N TYR A 204 -2.72 4.66 -13.42
CA TYR A 204 -1.81 5.15 -12.37
C TYR A 204 -1.76 4.21 -11.17
N VAL A 205 -2.91 3.71 -10.69
CA VAL A 205 -2.94 2.75 -9.58
C VAL A 205 -2.30 1.42 -9.98
N GLU A 206 -2.50 0.95 -11.21
CA GLU A 206 -1.84 -0.24 -11.75
C GLU A 206 -0.31 -0.03 -11.83
N ARG A 207 0.13 1.14 -12.28
CA ARG A 207 1.56 1.50 -12.27
C ARG A 207 2.11 1.55 -10.85
N GLN A 208 1.33 2.06 -9.89
CA GLN A 208 1.70 2.06 -8.47
C GLN A 208 1.81 0.64 -7.92
N ASN A 209 0.89 -0.24 -8.25
CA ASN A 209 0.95 -1.66 -7.90
C ASN A 209 2.21 -2.35 -8.46
N LEU A 210 2.62 -2.01 -9.69
CA LEU A 210 3.89 -2.47 -10.26
C LEU A 210 5.09 -1.90 -9.48
N THR A 211 5.08 -0.61 -9.16
CA THR A 211 6.14 0.04 -8.36
C THR A 211 6.28 -0.62 -6.99
N MET A 212 5.17 -0.93 -6.34
CA MET A 212 5.16 -1.66 -5.06
C MET A 212 5.80 -3.05 -5.19
N ARG A 213 5.50 -3.79 -6.27
CA ARG A 213 6.13 -5.10 -6.53
C ARG A 213 7.62 -5.01 -6.77
N MET A 214 8.08 -3.95 -7.40
CA MET A 214 9.51 -3.70 -7.65
C MET A 214 10.26 -3.28 -6.39
N SER A 215 9.64 -2.45 -5.55
CA SER A 215 10.26 -1.87 -4.35
C SER A 215 10.10 -2.72 -3.09
N MET A 216 9.16 -3.68 -3.07
CA MET A 216 8.90 -4.52 -1.90
C MET A 216 9.14 -5.99 -2.22
N ARG A 217 10.21 -6.55 -1.66
CA ARG A 217 10.58 -7.96 -1.87
C ARG A 217 9.43 -8.94 -1.60
N ARG A 218 8.52 -8.58 -0.68
CA ARG A 218 7.37 -9.42 -0.27
C ARG A 218 6.33 -9.63 -1.37
N PHE A 219 6.27 -8.74 -2.35
CA PHE A 219 5.37 -8.80 -3.51
C PHE A 219 6.03 -9.41 -4.76
N THR A 220 7.31 -9.79 -4.68
CA THR A 220 8.00 -10.43 -5.80
C THR A 220 7.39 -11.81 -6.07
N ARG A 221 6.88 -11.98 -7.28
CA ARG A 221 6.32 -13.27 -7.73
C ARG A 221 7.42 -14.30 -7.97
N LEU A 222 7.08 -15.58 -7.87
CA LEU A 222 7.94 -16.72 -8.20
C LEU A 222 9.21 -16.84 -7.33
N THR A 223 9.22 -16.24 -6.15
CA THR A 223 10.32 -16.34 -5.19
C THR A 223 9.80 -16.67 -3.79
N ASN A 224 10.69 -17.20 -2.93
CA ASN A 224 10.37 -17.45 -1.51
C ASN A 224 10.48 -16.17 -0.65
N ALA A 225 10.08 -15.03 -1.19
CA ALA A 225 10.21 -13.72 -0.55
C ALA A 225 8.98 -13.30 0.28
N PHE A 226 7.96 -14.13 0.34
CA PHE A 226 6.70 -13.86 1.04
C PHE A 226 6.88 -13.67 2.55
N SER A 227 5.96 -12.94 3.16
CA SER A 227 5.93 -12.72 4.61
C SER A 227 5.57 -13.98 5.37
N LYS A 228 6.22 -14.22 6.51
CA LYS A 228 5.89 -15.37 7.39
C LYS A 228 4.75 -15.05 8.36
N LYS A 229 4.55 -13.78 8.71
CA LYS A 229 3.50 -13.29 9.61
C LYS A 229 2.77 -12.13 8.95
N LEU A 230 1.44 -12.10 9.10
CA LEU A 230 0.59 -11.04 8.56
C LEU A 230 0.95 -9.67 9.15
N GLU A 231 1.19 -9.60 10.45
CA GLU A 231 1.64 -8.39 11.14
C GLU A 231 2.86 -7.74 10.46
N ASN A 232 3.93 -8.52 10.21
CA ASN A 232 5.12 -8.02 9.53
C ASN A 232 4.86 -7.62 8.07
N HIS A 233 3.83 -8.19 7.45
CA HIS A 233 3.41 -7.82 6.11
C HIS A 233 2.74 -6.44 6.12
N ILE A 234 1.79 -6.23 7.01
CA ILE A 234 1.08 -4.96 7.19
C ILE A 234 2.07 -3.84 7.51
N HIS A 235 2.95 -4.01 8.49
CA HIS A 235 3.94 -3.00 8.85
C HIS A 235 4.92 -2.66 7.73
N ALA A 236 5.27 -3.63 6.88
CA ALA A 236 6.11 -3.35 5.72
C ALA A 236 5.37 -2.51 4.68
N ILE A 237 4.06 -2.70 4.51
CA ILE A 237 3.23 -1.88 3.62
C ILE A 237 3.09 -0.47 4.19
N SER A 238 2.84 -0.32 5.49
CA SER A 238 2.76 0.98 6.15
C SER A 238 4.05 1.79 6.00
N LEU A 239 5.20 1.15 6.21
CA LEU A 239 6.51 1.77 5.97
C LEU A 239 6.67 2.18 4.50
N TYR A 240 6.32 1.31 3.56
CA TYR A 240 6.39 1.60 2.13
C TYR A 240 5.51 2.79 1.75
N VAL A 241 4.27 2.84 2.22
CA VAL A 241 3.33 3.91 1.90
C VAL A 241 3.85 5.27 2.36
N VAL A 242 4.32 5.37 3.60
CA VAL A 242 4.85 6.65 4.12
C VAL A 242 6.15 7.02 3.41
N TYR A 243 7.07 6.09 3.20
CA TYR A 243 8.27 6.34 2.42
C TYR A 243 7.94 6.82 0.99
N TYR A 244 7.01 6.15 0.30
CA TYR A 244 6.60 6.54 -1.05
C TYR A 244 5.97 7.94 -1.08
N ASN A 245 5.09 8.23 -0.13
CA ASN A 245 4.39 9.50 -0.09
C ASN A 245 5.30 10.67 0.30
N PHE A 246 6.20 10.50 1.26
CA PHE A 246 6.93 11.61 1.89
C PHE A 246 8.42 11.68 1.54
N CYS A 247 9.08 10.55 1.24
CA CYS A 247 10.53 10.53 1.01
C CYS A 247 10.90 10.36 -0.46
N ARG A 248 10.10 9.61 -1.22
CA ARG A 248 10.46 9.26 -2.60
C ARG A 248 10.03 10.33 -3.57
N VAL A 249 10.99 10.98 -4.23
CA VAL A 249 10.71 11.88 -5.35
C VAL A 249 10.09 11.12 -6.51
N HIS A 250 8.91 11.54 -6.94
CA HIS A 250 8.23 10.98 -8.10
C HIS A 250 8.83 11.57 -9.40
N GLN A 251 9.27 10.71 -10.32
CA GLN A 251 10.02 11.11 -11.49
C GLN A 251 9.33 12.18 -12.35
N THR A 252 8.02 12.07 -12.51
CA THR A 252 7.24 13.01 -13.34
C THR A 252 6.92 14.31 -12.59
N LEU A 253 6.66 14.24 -11.28
CA LEU A 253 6.29 15.39 -10.44
C LEU A 253 7.52 16.23 -10.06
N ARG A 254 8.70 15.60 -9.96
CA ARG A 254 9.96 16.20 -9.47
C ARG A 254 9.95 16.56 -7.97
N VAL A 255 8.86 16.25 -7.29
CA VAL A 255 8.65 16.36 -5.83
C VAL A 255 8.09 15.04 -5.31
N THR A 256 7.89 14.94 -3.98
CA THR A 256 7.20 13.79 -3.40
C THR A 256 5.68 13.91 -3.62
N PRO A 257 4.93 12.79 -3.63
CA PRO A 257 3.46 12.83 -3.69
C PRO A 257 2.82 13.68 -2.59
N ALA A 258 3.37 13.66 -1.38
CA ALA A 258 2.87 14.46 -0.27
C ALA A 258 3.11 15.97 -0.48
N MET A 259 4.24 16.36 -1.08
CA MET A 259 4.49 17.75 -1.45
C MET A 259 3.52 18.22 -2.53
N GLU A 260 3.30 17.42 -3.57
CA GLU A 260 2.35 17.75 -4.65
C GLU A 260 0.92 17.87 -4.13
N ALA A 261 0.56 17.06 -3.14
CA ALA A 261 -0.75 17.14 -2.49
C ALA A 261 -0.85 18.26 -1.42
N GLY A 262 0.22 19.01 -1.16
CA GLY A 262 0.26 20.06 -0.13
C GLY A 262 0.28 19.56 1.31
N LEU A 263 0.67 18.30 1.53
CA LEU A 263 0.75 17.67 2.86
C LEU A 263 2.15 17.72 3.47
N ALA A 264 3.16 18.11 2.70
CA ALA A 264 4.54 18.30 3.13
C ALA A 264 5.17 19.47 2.37
N ASP A 265 6.12 20.15 2.98
CA ASP A 265 6.82 21.30 2.42
C ASP A 265 8.24 20.96 1.93
N HIS A 266 8.72 19.76 2.24
CA HIS A 266 10.04 19.26 1.84
C HIS A 266 10.05 17.74 1.63
N ILE A 267 11.15 17.24 1.06
CA ILE A 267 11.43 15.81 0.90
C ILE A 267 11.91 15.27 2.25
N TRP A 268 11.20 14.31 2.82
CA TRP A 268 11.61 13.71 4.08
C TRP A 268 12.84 12.81 3.94
N GLU A 269 13.72 12.92 4.91
CA GLU A 269 14.85 12.01 5.08
C GLU A 269 14.45 10.78 5.92
N ILE A 270 15.28 9.73 5.89
CA ILE A 270 15.02 8.50 6.68
C ILE A 270 15.02 8.77 8.19
N GLU A 271 15.78 9.76 8.62
CA GLU A 271 15.86 10.25 10.01
C GLU A 271 14.49 10.74 10.51
N GLU A 272 13.72 11.39 9.65
CA GLU A 272 12.39 11.89 9.98
C GLU A 272 11.37 10.73 10.09
N LEU A 273 11.50 9.71 9.24
CA LEU A 273 10.73 8.45 9.41
C LEU A 273 11.04 7.80 10.77
N LEU A 274 12.31 7.73 11.15
CA LEU A 274 12.71 7.16 12.43
C LEU A 274 12.22 7.98 13.63
N ALA A 275 12.13 9.31 13.50
CA ALA A 275 11.59 10.20 14.52
C ALA A 275 10.10 9.96 14.83
N LEU A 276 9.32 9.40 13.88
CA LEU A 276 7.94 9.00 14.11
C LEU A 276 7.79 8.02 15.29
N MET A 277 8.76 7.11 15.49
CA MET A 277 8.74 6.17 16.62
C MET A 277 8.87 6.87 17.97
N GLU A 278 9.62 7.96 18.04
CA GLU A 278 9.81 8.73 19.28
C GLU A 278 8.56 9.52 19.65
N THR A 279 7.91 10.09 18.63
CA THR A 279 6.62 10.79 18.78
C THR A 279 5.52 9.85 19.25
N ALA A 280 5.45 8.64 18.71
CA ALA A 280 4.48 7.61 19.11
C ALA A 280 4.71 7.17 20.57
N SER A 281 5.97 6.99 20.99
CA SER A 281 6.31 6.61 22.35
C SER A 281 5.97 7.68 23.40
N ARG A 282 6.08 8.98 23.03
CA ARG A 282 5.71 10.11 23.91
C ARG A 282 4.20 10.27 24.09
N LYS A 283 3.39 9.86 23.09
CA LYS A 283 1.92 9.89 23.18
C LYS A 283 1.34 8.72 24.00
N ALA A 284 2.11 7.65 24.17
CA ALA A 284 1.71 6.44 24.91
C ALA A 284 2.17 6.44 26.37
N ALA A 285 3.02 7.38 26.79
CA ALA A 285 3.51 7.59 28.16
C ALA A 285 2.74 8.72 28.87
#